data_92ba17447371e48d2cb4bd28f2ebb982
#
_entry.id   92ba17447371e48d2cb4bd28f2ebb982
#
_cell.length_a   1.000
_cell.length_b   1.000
_cell.length_c   1.000
_cell.angle_alpha   90.00
_cell.angle_beta   90.00
_cell.angle_gamma   90.00
#
_symmetry.space_group_name_H-M   'P 1'
#
loop_
_entity.id
_entity.type
_entity.pdbx_description
1 polymer ?
#
loop_
_entity_poly.entity_id
_entity_poly.type
_entity_poly.pdbx_seq_one_letter_code
_entity_poly.pdbx_strand_id
1 'polypeptide(L)'
;ADVDGYALYHNDNYVPMGFTYDYYVTKATYEASVKTLRSNLLLRALVLEDEDVKAYGQYLTELPDAMLDDLHYDSYTQDCADRRAHSCSVFQMNNAGFHAEITLEKQNLVFFSVPYDDGFTAYVNGEKADILRVDEGLMAVLCPAGASSIDFVYQAAGLSASRMVTAVAIPVWVVYVAYFVRRKRRSTGAPAEE
;
A
#
# COMPACT_ATOMS: atom_id res chain seq x y z
N ALA A 1 -3.43 -31.97 -2.76
CA ALA A 1 -2.21 -32.75 -2.60
C ALA A 1 -1.88 -32.89 -1.11
N ASP A 2 -1.26 -34.00 -0.73
CA ASP A 2 -0.78 -34.21 0.65
C ASP A 2 0.75 -34.20 0.61
N VAL A 3 1.37 -33.32 1.41
CA VAL A 3 2.82 -33.17 1.48
C VAL A 3 3.21 -33.11 2.96
N ASP A 4 4.05 -34.05 3.40
CA ASP A 4 4.56 -34.18 4.77
C ASP A 4 3.46 -34.17 5.85
N GLY A 5 2.28 -34.76 5.57
CA GLY A 5 1.14 -34.80 6.49
C GLY A 5 0.27 -33.55 6.50
N TYR A 6 0.51 -32.60 5.60
CA TYR A 6 -0.30 -31.39 5.41
C TYR A 6 -1.15 -31.52 4.14
N ALA A 7 -2.46 -31.25 4.26
CA ALA A 7 -3.35 -31.17 3.11
C ALA A 7 -3.16 -29.81 2.41
N LEU A 8 -2.77 -29.85 1.13
CA LEU A 8 -2.66 -28.66 0.28
C LEU A 8 -3.96 -28.47 -0.51
N TYR A 9 -4.60 -27.33 -0.31
CA TYR A 9 -5.79 -26.91 -1.05
C TYR A 9 -5.42 -25.83 -2.07
N HIS A 10 -5.96 -25.94 -3.29
CA HIS A 10 -5.91 -24.86 -4.28
C HIS A 10 -7.10 -23.93 -4.04
N ASN A 11 -6.85 -22.60 -4.04
CA ASN A 11 -7.91 -21.60 -3.99
C ASN A 11 -8.24 -21.13 -5.41
N ASP A 12 -9.34 -21.61 -5.97
CA ASP A 12 -9.79 -21.26 -7.32
C ASP A 12 -10.25 -19.80 -7.44
N ASN A 13 -10.57 -19.16 -6.30
CA ASN A 13 -11.00 -17.77 -6.22
C ASN A 13 -9.88 -16.82 -5.77
N TYR A 14 -8.63 -17.25 -5.87
CA TYR A 14 -7.50 -16.37 -5.58
C TYR A 14 -7.44 -15.18 -6.55
N VAL A 15 -7.31 -13.97 -6.02
CA VAL A 15 -7.09 -12.72 -6.77
C VAL A 15 -5.68 -12.23 -6.47
N PRO A 16 -4.83 -12.03 -7.51
CA PRO A 16 -3.48 -11.47 -7.33
C PRO A 16 -3.52 -10.03 -6.79
N MET A 17 -2.41 -9.60 -6.20
CA MET A 17 -2.25 -8.23 -5.71
C MET A 17 -2.15 -7.25 -6.89
N GLY A 18 -2.82 -6.10 -6.76
CA GLY A 18 -2.85 -5.07 -7.80
C GLY A 18 -3.83 -5.43 -8.93
N PHE A 19 -5.00 -4.82 -8.94
CA PHE A 19 -6.01 -5.05 -9.96
C PHE A 19 -6.89 -3.81 -10.16
N THR A 20 -7.73 -3.81 -11.20
CA THR A 20 -8.66 -2.73 -11.47
C THR A 20 -10.10 -3.14 -11.23
N TYR A 21 -10.94 -2.12 -11.02
CA TYR A 21 -12.38 -2.25 -10.97
C TYR A 21 -13.02 -1.62 -12.21
N ASP A 22 -14.23 -2.08 -12.55
CA ASP A 22 -15.09 -1.43 -13.53
C ASP A 22 -16.12 -0.52 -12.87
N TYR A 23 -16.41 -0.81 -11.59
CA TYR A 23 -17.43 -0.11 -10.82
C TYR A 23 -16.84 0.59 -9.61
N TYR A 24 -17.51 1.68 -9.19
CA TYR A 24 -17.29 2.31 -7.89
C TYR A 24 -18.61 2.44 -7.13
N VAL A 25 -18.52 2.58 -5.83
CA VAL A 25 -19.59 3.05 -4.94
C VAL A 25 -19.07 4.22 -4.12
N THR A 26 -19.98 5.13 -3.74
CA THR A 26 -19.62 6.19 -2.81
C THR A 26 -19.48 5.63 -1.40
N LYS A 27 -18.69 6.29 -0.56
CA LYS A 27 -18.58 5.93 0.85
C LYS A 27 -19.94 5.94 1.54
N ALA A 28 -20.79 6.92 1.24
CA ALA A 28 -22.14 7.01 1.78
C ALA A 28 -22.98 5.76 1.44
N THR A 29 -22.94 5.30 0.18
CA THR A 29 -23.63 4.08 -0.28
C THR A 29 -23.07 2.83 0.42
N TYR A 30 -21.74 2.73 0.52
CA TYR A 30 -21.08 1.62 1.22
C TYR A 30 -21.46 1.57 2.70
N GLU A 31 -21.44 2.70 3.42
CA GLU A 31 -21.82 2.76 4.84
C GLU A 31 -23.29 2.47 5.08
N ALA A 32 -24.17 2.82 4.13
CA ALA A 32 -25.60 2.49 4.18
C ALA A 32 -25.88 1.02 3.89
N SER A 33 -24.95 0.29 3.23
CA SER A 33 -25.13 -1.11 2.88
C SER A 33 -25.13 -2.03 4.10
N VAL A 34 -25.77 -3.19 3.96
CA VAL A 34 -25.83 -4.19 5.04
C VAL A 34 -24.44 -4.74 5.34
N LYS A 35 -24.02 -4.75 6.59
CA LYS A 35 -22.65 -5.12 7.01
C LYS A 35 -22.19 -6.49 6.50
N THR A 36 -23.09 -7.46 6.41
CA THR A 36 -22.78 -8.81 5.91
C THR A 36 -22.49 -8.86 4.42
N LEU A 37 -22.88 -7.81 3.66
CA LEU A 37 -22.69 -7.70 2.22
C LEU A 37 -21.41 -6.96 1.84
N ARG A 38 -20.84 -6.21 2.77
CA ARG A 38 -19.71 -5.31 2.51
C ARG A 38 -18.48 -6.00 1.94
N SER A 39 -18.18 -7.23 2.37
CA SER A 39 -17.04 -7.98 1.82
C SER A 39 -17.21 -8.32 0.34
N ASN A 40 -18.43 -8.67 -0.10
CA ASN A 40 -18.72 -8.92 -1.50
C ASN A 40 -18.72 -7.62 -2.31
N LEU A 41 -19.25 -6.54 -1.70
CA LEU A 41 -19.25 -5.22 -2.32
C LEU A 41 -17.82 -4.70 -2.57
N LEU A 42 -16.89 -4.87 -1.61
CA LEU A 42 -15.46 -4.52 -1.75
C LEU A 42 -14.74 -5.35 -2.82
N LEU A 43 -15.23 -6.52 -3.18
CA LEU A 43 -14.67 -7.29 -4.28
C LEU A 43 -15.22 -6.81 -5.64
N ARG A 44 -16.46 -6.32 -5.67
CA ARG A 44 -17.20 -5.93 -6.88
C ARG A 44 -16.90 -4.50 -7.33
N ALA A 45 -16.83 -3.57 -6.40
CA ALA A 45 -16.69 -2.13 -6.66
C ALA A 45 -15.70 -1.47 -5.71
N LEU A 46 -14.99 -0.47 -6.23
CA LEU A 46 -14.08 0.37 -5.46
C LEU A 46 -14.88 1.39 -4.65
N VAL A 47 -14.63 1.49 -3.36
CA VAL A 47 -15.24 2.53 -2.50
C VAL A 47 -14.42 3.81 -2.62
N LEU A 48 -15.01 4.84 -3.20
CA LEU A 48 -14.42 6.18 -3.30
C LEU A 48 -14.96 7.08 -2.18
N GLU A 49 -14.07 7.90 -1.62
CA GLU A 49 -14.50 9.01 -0.76
C GLU A 49 -15.35 9.99 -1.60
N ASP A 50 -16.36 10.60 -1.02
CA ASP A 50 -17.34 11.42 -1.75
C ASP A 50 -16.68 12.62 -2.47
N GLU A 51 -15.56 13.12 -1.95
CA GLU A 51 -14.76 14.18 -2.57
C GLU A 51 -13.98 13.72 -3.80
N ASP A 52 -13.61 12.45 -3.86
CA ASP A 52 -12.83 11.85 -4.94
C ASP A 52 -13.70 11.42 -6.14
N VAL A 53 -15.01 11.24 -5.93
CA VAL A 53 -15.94 10.85 -6.99
C VAL A 53 -15.90 11.82 -8.18
N LYS A 54 -15.78 13.12 -7.93
CA LYS A 54 -15.75 14.14 -9.00
C LYS A 54 -14.49 14.04 -9.86
N ALA A 55 -13.36 13.68 -9.27
CA ALA A 55 -12.08 13.60 -9.97
C ALA A 55 -11.89 12.24 -10.66
N TYR A 56 -12.29 11.17 -10.00
CA TYR A 56 -11.94 9.80 -10.39
C TYR A 56 -13.13 8.94 -10.86
N GLY A 57 -14.37 9.28 -10.49
CA GLY A 57 -15.57 8.55 -10.92
C GLY A 57 -15.74 8.46 -12.45
N GLN A 58 -15.15 9.39 -13.21
CA GLN A 58 -15.18 9.35 -14.67
C GLN A 58 -14.42 8.16 -15.30
N TYR A 59 -13.53 7.51 -14.57
CA TYR A 59 -12.76 6.34 -15.04
C TYR A 59 -13.47 5.02 -14.76
N LEU A 60 -14.49 5.05 -13.92
CA LEU A 60 -15.28 3.92 -13.45
C LEU A 60 -16.76 4.15 -13.77
N THR A 61 -17.58 3.14 -13.56
CA THR A 61 -19.04 3.26 -13.65
C THR A 61 -19.63 3.14 -12.25
N GLU A 62 -20.60 3.98 -11.89
CA GLU A 62 -21.31 3.82 -10.62
C GLU A 62 -22.04 2.47 -10.59
N LEU A 63 -21.90 1.73 -9.49
CA LEU A 63 -22.50 0.41 -9.36
C LEU A 63 -24.02 0.52 -9.34
N PRO A 64 -24.74 -0.18 -10.23
CA PRO A 64 -26.20 -0.17 -10.24
C PRO A 64 -26.78 -0.72 -8.94
N ASP A 65 -27.88 -0.12 -8.44
CA ASP A 65 -28.56 -0.52 -7.20
C ASP A 65 -28.90 -2.01 -7.16
N ALA A 66 -29.28 -2.58 -8.31
CA ALA A 66 -29.61 -4.01 -8.43
C ALA A 66 -28.45 -4.95 -8.12
N MET A 67 -27.21 -4.45 -8.13
CA MET A 67 -26.00 -5.24 -7.83
C MET A 67 -25.49 -5.03 -6.40
N LEU A 68 -26.05 -4.08 -5.64
CA LEU A 68 -25.61 -3.78 -4.27
C LEU A 68 -25.84 -4.95 -3.30
N ASP A 69 -26.96 -5.66 -3.46
CA ASP A 69 -27.41 -6.72 -2.54
C ASP A 69 -27.24 -8.13 -3.11
N ASP A 70 -26.44 -8.29 -4.17
CA ASP A 70 -26.20 -9.60 -4.79
C ASP A 70 -25.18 -10.43 -3.99
N LEU A 71 -25.67 -11.52 -3.39
CA LEU A 71 -24.92 -12.50 -2.59
C LEU A 71 -24.76 -13.86 -3.27
N HIS A 72 -25.14 -14.00 -4.53
CA HIS A 72 -25.02 -15.28 -5.18
C HIS A 72 -23.55 -15.73 -5.29
N TYR A 73 -23.31 -17.00 -5.04
CA TYR A 73 -21.97 -17.58 -5.14
C TYR A 73 -21.40 -17.46 -6.55
N ASP A 74 -22.24 -17.57 -7.57
CA ASP A 74 -21.83 -17.41 -8.96
C ASP A 74 -21.35 -15.99 -9.25
N SER A 75 -22.00 -14.98 -8.69
CA SER A 75 -21.57 -13.57 -8.80
C SER A 75 -20.22 -13.35 -8.09
N TYR A 76 -20.05 -13.92 -6.90
CA TYR A 76 -18.77 -13.86 -6.19
C TYR A 76 -17.63 -14.51 -6.99
N THR A 77 -17.87 -15.70 -7.58
CA THR A 77 -16.85 -16.36 -8.40
C THR A 77 -16.54 -15.60 -9.68
N GLN A 78 -17.54 -14.97 -10.27
CA GLN A 78 -17.35 -14.09 -11.43
C GLN A 78 -16.55 -12.84 -11.06
N ASP A 79 -16.87 -12.16 -9.95
CA ASP A 79 -16.11 -11.00 -9.45
C ASP A 79 -14.63 -11.37 -9.22
N CYS A 80 -14.35 -12.55 -8.65
CA CYS A 80 -12.98 -13.04 -8.50
C CYS A 80 -12.28 -13.26 -9.84
N ALA A 81 -12.99 -13.81 -10.83
CA ALA A 81 -12.46 -14.07 -12.17
C ALA A 81 -12.16 -12.74 -12.89
N ASP A 82 -13.05 -11.75 -12.77
CA ASP A 82 -12.88 -10.42 -13.37
C ASP A 82 -11.68 -9.68 -12.76
N ARG A 83 -11.55 -9.68 -11.42
CA ARG A 83 -10.37 -9.08 -10.74
C ARG A 83 -9.08 -9.78 -11.18
N ARG A 84 -9.09 -11.09 -11.32
CA ARG A 84 -7.92 -11.86 -11.79
C ARG A 84 -7.55 -11.52 -13.23
N ALA A 85 -8.53 -11.38 -14.11
CA ALA A 85 -8.30 -11.02 -15.52
C ALA A 85 -7.69 -9.62 -15.67
N HIS A 86 -7.99 -8.70 -14.75
CA HIS A 86 -7.52 -7.31 -14.75
C HIS A 86 -6.48 -7.03 -13.66
N SER A 87 -5.71 -8.04 -13.27
CA SER A 87 -4.66 -7.91 -12.25
C SER A 87 -3.29 -7.64 -12.87
N CYS A 88 -2.38 -7.13 -12.03
CA CYS A 88 -0.98 -6.93 -12.38
C CYS A 88 -0.33 -8.25 -12.84
N SER A 89 0.45 -8.18 -13.90
CA SER A 89 1.26 -9.29 -14.41
C SER A 89 2.50 -9.54 -13.54
N VAL A 90 2.98 -8.49 -12.85
CA VAL A 90 4.09 -8.53 -11.91
C VAL A 90 3.69 -7.83 -10.63
N PHE A 91 3.99 -8.44 -9.48
CA PHE A 91 3.91 -7.80 -8.16
C PHE A 91 5.07 -8.31 -7.30
N GLN A 92 5.94 -7.41 -6.88
CA GLN A 92 7.14 -7.73 -6.11
C GLN A 92 7.27 -6.80 -4.93
N MET A 93 7.32 -7.35 -3.72
CA MET A 93 7.60 -6.60 -2.49
C MET A 93 9.09 -6.60 -2.18
N ASN A 94 9.57 -5.50 -1.63
CA ASN A 94 10.91 -5.38 -1.06
C ASN A 94 10.86 -4.63 0.28
N ASN A 95 12.03 -4.43 0.92
CA ASN A 95 12.10 -3.78 2.22
C ASN A 95 11.79 -2.26 2.18
N ALA A 96 11.68 -1.67 1.00
CA ALA A 96 11.45 -0.24 0.80
C ALA A 96 10.07 0.06 0.17
N GLY A 97 9.26 -0.97 -0.11
CA GLY A 97 7.96 -0.80 -0.75
C GLY A 97 7.62 -1.97 -1.68
N PHE A 98 7.02 -1.67 -2.84
CA PHE A 98 6.68 -2.69 -3.82
C PHE A 98 6.68 -2.12 -5.24
N HIS A 99 6.87 -3.02 -6.20
CA HIS A 99 6.81 -2.79 -7.63
C HIS A 99 5.71 -3.63 -8.26
N ALA A 100 4.98 -3.07 -9.23
CA ALA A 100 3.93 -3.76 -9.97
C ALA A 100 3.94 -3.34 -11.44
N GLU A 101 3.54 -4.26 -12.33
CA GLU A 101 3.34 -3.99 -13.75
C GLU A 101 1.94 -4.41 -14.18
N ILE A 102 1.28 -3.54 -14.94
CA ILE A 102 -0.06 -3.78 -15.45
C ILE A 102 -0.21 -3.23 -16.87
N THR A 103 -1.07 -3.85 -17.67
CA THR A 103 -1.46 -3.32 -18.98
C THR A 103 -2.96 -3.04 -18.99
N LEU A 104 -3.33 -1.79 -19.24
CA LEU A 104 -4.72 -1.32 -19.21
C LEU A 104 -5.21 -1.00 -20.62
N GLU A 105 -6.45 -1.36 -20.94
CA GLU A 105 -7.11 -0.97 -22.20
C GLU A 105 -7.49 0.51 -22.22
N LYS A 106 -7.88 1.05 -21.05
CA LYS A 106 -8.23 2.45 -20.81
C LYS A 106 -7.60 2.94 -19.52
N GLN A 107 -7.47 4.25 -19.36
CA GLN A 107 -7.04 4.86 -18.10
C GLN A 107 -7.97 4.41 -16.96
N ASN A 108 -7.40 3.91 -15.88
CA ASN A 108 -8.16 3.41 -14.74
C ASN A 108 -7.34 3.48 -13.43
N LEU A 109 -8.04 3.33 -12.30
CA LEU A 109 -7.44 3.18 -10.98
C LEU A 109 -6.96 1.75 -10.79
N VAL A 110 -5.69 1.59 -10.42
CA VAL A 110 -5.12 0.31 -10.00
C VAL A 110 -5.12 0.26 -8.47
N PHE A 111 -5.89 -0.67 -7.95
CA PHE A 111 -6.09 -0.88 -6.52
C PHE A 111 -5.04 -1.85 -5.95
N PHE A 112 -4.57 -1.54 -4.75
CA PHE A 112 -3.68 -2.40 -3.96
C PHE A 112 -4.26 -2.59 -2.56
N SER A 113 -4.49 -3.84 -2.14
CA SER A 113 -4.95 -4.13 -0.78
C SER A 113 -3.82 -3.98 0.24
N VAL A 114 -3.16 -2.82 0.20
CA VAL A 114 -2.10 -2.38 1.11
C VAL A 114 -2.64 -1.18 1.89
N PRO A 115 -2.54 -1.18 3.23
CA PRO A 115 -3.01 -0.05 4.04
C PRO A 115 -2.34 1.27 3.63
N TYR A 116 -3.14 2.32 3.53
CA TYR A 116 -2.65 3.67 3.28
C TYR A 116 -1.80 4.16 4.45
N ASP A 117 -0.65 4.73 4.13
CA ASP A 117 0.22 5.43 5.08
C ASP A 117 0.90 6.60 4.38
N ASP A 118 0.98 7.76 5.05
CA ASP A 118 1.61 8.98 4.51
C ASP A 118 3.10 8.82 4.18
N GLY A 119 3.72 7.74 4.64
CA GLY A 119 5.09 7.38 4.32
C GLY A 119 5.27 6.83 2.90
N PHE A 120 4.19 6.43 2.22
CA PHE A 120 4.28 5.99 0.83
C PHE A 120 4.37 7.16 -0.16
N THR A 121 5.18 6.96 -1.18
CA THR A 121 5.22 7.77 -2.39
C THR A 121 5.06 6.84 -3.58
N ALA A 122 4.11 7.13 -4.47
CA ALA A 122 3.88 6.35 -5.67
C ALA A 122 4.51 7.01 -6.91
N TYR A 123 4.98 6.17 -7.82
CA TYR A 123 5.44 6.56 -9.14
C TYR A 123 4.76 5.67 -10.18
N VAL A 124 4.24 6.28 -11.23
CA VAL A 124 3.68 5.59 -12.41
C VAL A 124 4.55 5.96 -13.60
N ASN A 125 5.16 4.97 -14.23
CA ASN A 125 6.11 5.16 -15.34
C ASN A 125 7.29 6.11 -15.00
N GLY A 126 7.71 6.12 -13.71
CA GLY A 126 8.77 6.97 -13.21
C GLY A 126 8.34 8.40 -12.83
N GLU A 127 7.10 8.80 -13.09
CA GLU A 127 6.54 10.08 -12.68
C GLU A 127 5.78 9.94 -11.35
N LYS A 128 5.94 10.93 -10.46
CA LYS A 128 5.25 10.92 -9.17
C LYS A 128 3.74 10.99 -9.38
N ALA A 129 3.01 10.08 -8.75
CA ALA A 129 1.56 9.96 -8.80
C ALA A 129 0.93 10.15 -7.42
N ASP A 130 -0.30 10.68 -7.41
CA ASP A 130 -1.08 10.78 -6.18
C ASP A 130 -1.60 9.40 -5.76
N ILE A 131 -1.54 9.13 -4.47
CA ILE A 131 -2.09 7.92 -3.87
C ILE A 131 -3.48 8.24 -3.35
N LEU A 132 -4.49 7.58 -3.91
CA LEU A 132 -5.84 7.69 -3.40
C LEU A 132 -6.04 6.74 -2.22
N ARG A 133 -6.71 7.24 -1.20
CA ARG A 133 -7.21 6.41 -0.12
C ARG A 133 -8.59 5.90 -0.50
N VAL A 134 -8.71 4.58 -0.66
CA VAL A 134 -9.94 3.90 -1.12
C VAL A 134 -10.29 2.78 -0.15
N ASP A 135 -11.47 2.18 -0.29
CA ASP A 135 -11.89 1.00 0.49
C ASP A 135 -11.62 1.16 2.01
N GLU A 136 -11.98 2.33 2.56
CA GLU A 136 -11.82 2.68 3.98
C GLU A 136 -10.37 2.69 4.50
N GLY A 137 -9.38 2.74 3.64
CA GLY A 137 -7.99 2.88 4.08
C GLY A 137 -6.96 2.08 3.32
N LEU A 138 -7.29 1.60 2.13
CA LEU A 138 -6.37 0.97 1.20
C LEU A 138 -5.92 1.97 0.13
N MET A 139 -5.06 1.56 -0.78
CA MET A 139 -4.44 2.46 -1.75
C MET A 139 -4.85 2.16 -3.19
N ALA A 140 -4.99 3.23 -3.98
CA ALA A 140 -5.08 3.13 -5.43
C ALA A 140 -4.26 4.24 -6.10
N VAL A 141 -3.83 4.01 -7.34
CA VAL A 141 -3.17 5.01 -8.18
C VAL A 141 -3.80 5.02 -9.56
N LEU A 142 -3.87 6.20 -10.18
CA LEU A 142 -4.38 6.35 -11.53
C LEU A 142 -3.28 6.01 -12.54
N CYS A 143 -3.55 5.04 -13.43
CA CYS A 143 -2.64 4.62 -14.48
C CYS A 143 -3.21 4.89 -15.87
N PRO A 144 -2.40 5.34 -16.83
CA PRO A 144 -2.83 5.57 -18.22
C PRO A 144 -3.15 4.24 -18.92
N ALA A 145 -3.81 4.33 -20.08
CA ALA A 145 -3.95 3.20 -20.99
C ALA A 145 -2.57 2.72 -21.50
N GLY A 146 -2.44 1.41 -21.74
CA GLY A 146 -1.21 0.76 -22.15
C GLY A 146 -0.47 0.14 -20.97
N ALA A 147 0.80 -0.23 -21.20
CA ALA A 147 1.67 -0.80 -20.17
C ALA A 147 2.12 0.27 -19.18
N SER A 148 1.99 -0.02 -17.91
CA SER A 148 2.42 0.85 -16.80
C SER A 148 3.28 0.10 -15.80
N SER A 149 4.37 0.74 -15.38
CA SER A 149 5.21 0.37 -14.25
C SER A 149 4.83 1.22 -13.05
N ILE A 150 4.54 0.59 -11.93
CA ILE A 150 4.06 1.24 -10.71
C ILE A 150 5.04 0.91 -9.59
N ASP A 151 5.62 1.95 -8.98
CA ASP A 151 6.54 1.80 -7.87
C ASP A 151 6.01 2.53 -6.64
N PHE A 152 5.87 1.83 -5.53
CA PHE A 152 5.59 2.42 -4.23
C PHE A 152 6.85 2.36 -3.37
N VAL A 153 7.28 3.51 -2.88
CA VAL A 153 8.44 3.64 -1.98
C VAL A 153 7.96 4.11 -0.62
N TYR A 154 8.30 3.35 0.41
CA TYR A 154 7.92 3.65 1.79
C TYR A 154 9.08 4.27 2.57
N GLN A 155 8.82 5.38 3.21
CA GLN A 155 9.73 6.03 4.14
C GLN A 155 9.00 6.38 5.42
N ALA A 156 9.32 5.71 6.51
CA ALA A 156 8.69 5.95 7.80
C ALA A 156 8.84 7.43 8.23
N ALA A 157 7.76 8.00 8.73
CA ALA A 157 7.74 9.37 9.24
C ALA A 157 8.82 9.58 10.32
N GLY A 158 9.56 10.68 10.21
CA GLY A 158 10.63 11.01 11.15
C GLY A 158 11.96 10.29 10.94
N LEU A 159 12.07 9.32 10.02
CA LEU A 159 13.32 8.57 9.79
C LEU A 159 14.47 9.48 9.35
N SER A 160 14.21 10.45 8.48
CA SER A 160 15.21 11.44 8.05
C SER A 160 15.64 12.36 9.20
N ALA A 161 14.69 12.81 10.01
CA ALA A 161 14.99 13.63 11.19
C ALA A 161 15.80 12.85 12.24
N SER A 162 15.44 11.59 12.51
CA SER A 162 16.18 10.76 13.45
C SER A 162 17.61 10.44 12.98
N ARG A 163 17.81 10.24 11.67
CA ARG A 163 19.15 10.10 11.08
C ARG A 163 20.02 11.34 11.29
N MET A 164 19.46 12.55 11.10
CA MET A 164 20.18 13.81 11.35
C MET A 164 20.56 13.97 12.82
N VAL A 165 19.63 13.70 13.75
CA VAL A 165 19.89 13.76 15.18
C VAL A 165 21.00 12.78 15.56
N THR A 166 20.94 11.54 15.05
CA THR A 166 21.94 10.51 15.31
C THR A 166 23.33 10.90 14.77
N ALA A 167 23.37 11.47 13.56
CA ALA A 167 24.61 11.93 12.92
C ALA A 167 25.32 13.03 13.72
N VAL A 168 24.57 13.85 14.47
CA VAL A 168 25.13 14.87 15.38
C VAL A 168 25.45 14.28 16.75
N ALA A 169 24.58 13.45 17.30
CA ALA A 169 24.73 12.91 18.66
C ALA A 169 25.95 12.00 18.81
N ILE A 170 26.24 11.14 17.81
CA ILE A 170 27.40 10.23 17.88
C ILE A 170 28.73 10.99 17.96
N PRO A 171 29.07 11.95 17.10
CA PRO A 171 30.30 12.75 17.22
C PRO A 171 30.41 13.47 18.56
N VAL A 172 29.32 14.10 19.03
CA VAL A 172 29.30 14.79 20.34
C VAL A 172 29.61 13.82 21.45
N TRP A 173 29.01 12.64 21.45
CA TRP A 173 29.29 11.61 22.44
C TRP A 173 30.75 11.14 22.39
N VAL A 174 31.32 10.91 21.20
CA VAL A 174 32.73 10.53 21.04
C VAL A 174 33.66 11.60 21.58
N VAL A 175 33.44 12.88 21.31
CA VAL A 175 34.22 14.00 21.84
C VAL A 175 34.11 14.04 23.37
N TYR A 176 32.91 13.87 23.90
CA TYR A 176 32.69 13.81 25.37
C TYR A 176 33.49 12.69 26.02
N VAL A 177 33.40 11.46 25.50
CA VAL A 177 34.14 10.31 26.03
C VAL A 177 35.67 10.55 25.93
N ALA A 178 36.17 11.02 24.79
CA ALA A 178 37.59 11.32 24.60
C ALA A 178 38.08 12.39 25.56
N TYR A 179 37.29 13.43 25.82
CA TYR A 179 37.62 14.45 26.83
C TYR A 179 37.75 13.86 28.23
N PHE A 180 36.78 13.03 28.67
CA PHE A 180 36.81 12.39 29.99
C PHE A 180 37.96 11.41 30.16
N VAL A 181 38.24 10.60 29.14
CA VAL A 181 39.39 9.66 29.18
C VAL A 181 40.71 10.43 29.28
N ARG A 182 40.87 11.51 28.49
CA ARG A 182 42.09 12.35 28.58
C ARG A 182 42.23 13.01 29.96
N ARG A 183 41.13 13.54 30.51
CA ARG A 183 41.12 14.17 31.83
C ARG A 183 41.50 13.17 32.93
N LYS A 184 40.92 11.95 32.88
CA LYS A 184 41.22 10.87 33.86
C LYS A 184 42.70 10.47 33.76
N ARG A 185 43.29 10.32 32.60
CA ARG A 185 44.71 10.01 32.42
C ARG A 185 45.62 11.08 32.98
N ARG A 186 45.27 12.35 32.87
CA ARG A 186 46.05 13.46 33.44
C ARG A 186 46.00 13.51 34.96
N SER A 187 44.86 13.13 35.57
CA SER A 187 44.75 13.13 37.05
C SER A 187 45.43 11.92 37.70
N THR A 188 45.64 10.83 36.95
CA THR A 188 46.29 9.62 37.48
C THR A 188 47.81 9.60 37.24
N GLY A 189 48.33 10.55 36.46
CA GLY A 189 49.77 10.67 36.12
C GLY A 189 50.53 11.76 36.85
N ALA A 190 49.96 12.39 37.89
CA ALA A 190 50.71 13.31 38.77
C ALA A 190 51.51 12.44 39.77
N PRO A 191 52.87 12.50 39.80
CA PRO A 191 53.67 11.83 40.83
C PRO A 191 53.34 12.45 42.18
N ALA A 192 53.21 11.59 43.21
CA ALA A 192 53.25 12.04 44.58
C ALA A 192 54.66 12.60 44.83
N GLU A 193 54.78 13.92 44.99
CA GLU A 193 56.01 14.52 45.56
C GLU A 193 56.02 14.20 47.05
N GLU A 194 57.08 13.51 47.46
CA GLU A 194 57.52 13.35 48.87
C GLU A 194 58.03 14.68 49.40
#